data_657f8883f413edbd59ea1d4e9053d05e
#
_entry.id   657f8883f413edbd59ea1d4e9053d05e
#
_cell.length_a   1.000
_cell.length_b   1.000
_cell.length_c   1.000
_cell.angle_alpha   90.00
_cell.angle_beta   90.00
_cell.angle_gamma   90.00
#
_symmetry.space_group_name_H-M   'P 1'
#
loop_
_entity.id
_entity.type
_entity.pdbx_description
1 polymer ?
#
loop_
_entity_poly.entity_id
_entity_poly.type
_entity_poly.pdbx_seq_one_letter_code
_entity_poly.pdbx_strand_id
1 'polypeptide(L)'
;MANTPQAKKRIRRNQRRADINGARVGRIRTFIKKVESALASGDKAAATTALAAAQPELQRGVAKGVLHKNTASRKFSRLTKAVTTLA
;
A
#
# COMPACT_ATOMS: atom_id res chain seq x y z
N MET A 1 0.77 21.44 -26.20
CA MET A 1 1.77 20.48 -26.70
C MET A 1 3.12 20.67 -26.04
N ALA A 2 3.80 19.57 -25.75
CA ALA A 2 5.05 19.60 -25.00
C ALA A 2 6.26 19.83 -25.89
N ASN A 3 6.34 21.03 -26.53
CA ASN A 3 7.41 21.35 -27.46
C ASN A 3 8.56 22.15 -26.86
N THR A 4 8.41 22.63 -25.63
CA THR A 4 9.46 23.37 -24.95
C THR A 4 10.34 22.45 -24.12
N PRO A 5 11.65 22.77 -23.93
CA PRO A 5 12.50 21.96 -23.04
C PRO A 5 11.96 21.84 -21.63
N GLN A 6 11.33 22.88 -21.10
CA GLN A 6 10.73 22.85 -19.76
C GLN A 6 9.54 21.89 -19.69
N ALA A 7 8.69 21.89 -20.71
CA ALA A 7 7.54 20.97 -20.79
C ALA A 7 8.02 19.53 -20.90
N LYS A 8 9.06 19.27 -21.68
CA LYS A 8 9.65 17.92 -21.79
C LYS A 8 10.25 17.46 -20.47
N LYS A 9 10.92 18.34 -19.74
CA LYS A 9 11.45 18.03 -18.40
C LYS A 9 10.33 17.67 -17.43
N ARG A 10 9.22 18.43 -17.48
CA ARG A 10 8.05 18.20 -16.62
C ARG A 10 7.43 16.84 -16.89
N ILE A 11 7.26 16.47 -18.16
CA ILE A 11 6.72 15.17 -18.55
C ILE A 11 7.60 14.05 -18.02
N ARG A 12 8.90 14.13 -18.19
CA ARG A 12 9.84 13.11 -17.69
C ARG A 12 9.78 13.00 -16.19
N ARG A 13 9.68 14.13 -15.47
CA ARG A 13 9.55 14.15 -14.02
C ARG A 13 8.27 13.49 -13.56
N ASN A 14 7.15 13.82 -14.21
CA ASN A 14 5.84 13.27 -13.86
C ASN A 14 5.79 11.77 -14.12
N GLN A 15 6.37 11.31 -15.21
CA GLN A 15 6.45 9.88 -15.52
C GLN A 15 7.29 9.15 -14.49
N ARG A 16 8.42 9.71 -14.09
CA ARG A 16 9.28 9.14 -13.05
C ARG A 16 8.54 9.03 -11.72
N ARG A 17 7.80 10.06 -11.32
CA ARG A 17 6.98 10.05 -10.12
C ARG A 17 5.88 8.99 -10.19
N ALA A 18 5.22 8.88 -11.35
CA ALA A 18 4.18 7.88 -11.57
C ALA A 18 4.74 6.46 -11.41
N ASP A 19 5.93 6.19 -11.96
CA ASP A 19 6.59 4.90 -11.85
C ASP A 19 6.93 4.58 -10.40
N ILE A 20 7.50 5.54 -9.67
CA ILE A 20 7.85 5.35 -8.25
C ILE A 20 6.59 5.13 -7.41
N ASN A 21 5.55 5.93 -7.62
CA ASN A 21 4.29 5.82 -6.88
C ASN A 21 3.57 4.51 -7.19
N GLY A 22 3.59 4.09 -8.46
CA GLY A 22 3.04 2.80 -8.88
C GLY A 22 3.73 1.63 -8.18
N ALA A 23 5.06 1.66 -8.07
CA ALA A 23 5.82 0.65 -7.36
C ALA A 23 5.46 0.60 -5.87
N ARG A 24 5.28 1.77 -5.22
CA ARG A 24 4.86 1.84 -3.81
C ARG A 24 3.47 1.29 -3.59
N VAL A 25 2.52 1.66 -4.44
CA VAL A 25 1.14 1.14 -4.36
C VAL A 25 1.12 -0.37 -4.57
N GLY A 26 1.88 -0.87 -5.54
CA GLY A 26 2.01 -2.30 -5.80
C GLY A 26 2.57 -3.05 -4.60
N ARG A 27 3.58 -2.48 -3.94
CA ARG A 27 4.17 -3.05 -2.73
C ARG A 27 3.15 -3.13 -1.60
N ILE A 28 2.39 -2.06 -1.37
CA ILE A 28 1.34 -2.02 -0.34
C ILE A 28 0.28 -3.08 -0.63
N ARG A 29 -0.18 -3.18 -1.88
CA ARG A 29 -1.14 -4.19 -2.29
C ARG A 29 -0.64 -5.61 -2.05
N THR A 30 0.63 -5.86 -2.31
CA THR A 30 1.25 -7.16 -2.07
C THR A 30 1.20 -7.53 -0.58
N PHE A 31 1.54 -6.61 0.32
CA PHE A 31 1.48 -6.85 1.75
C PHE A 31 0.04 -7.08 2.23
N ILE A 32 -0.93 -6.32 1.71
CA ILE A 32 -2.35 -6.53 2.02
C ILE A 32 -2.83 -7.90 1.55
N LYS A 33 -2.44 -8.31 0.35
CA LYS A 33 -2.79 -9.64 -0.18
C LYS A 33 -2.23 -10.76 0.67
N LYS A 34 -1.05 -10.60 1.24
CA LYS A 34 -0.48 -11.59 2.15
C LYS A 34 -1.34 -11.77 3.40
N VAL A 35 -1.86 -10.67 3.96
CA VAL A 35 -2.79 -10.73 5.10
C VAL A 35 -4.08 -11.44 4.68
N GLU A 36 -4.66 -11.05 3.55
CA GLU A 36 -5.89 -11.63 3.05
C GLU A 36 -5.76 -13.12 2.75
N SER A 37 -4.63 -13.54 2.17
CA SER A 37 -4.34 -14.97 1.94
C SER A 37 -4.26 -15.77 3.23
N ALA A 38 -3.60 -15.23 4.26
CA ALA A 38 -3.50 -15.85 5.54
C ALA A 38 -4.87 -15.96 6.23
N LEU A 39 -5.72 -14.93 6.09
CA LEU A 39 -7.10 -14.94 6.58
C LEU A 39 -7.92 -16.02 5.88
N ALA A 40 -7.80 -16.14 4.56
CA ALA A 40 -8.52 -17.13 3.78
C ALA A 40 -8.10 -18.55 4.14
N SER A 41 -6.82 -18.77 4.49
CA SER A 41 -6.32 -20.08 4.92
C SER A 41 -6.68 -20.41 6.37
N GLY A 42 -7.16 -19.43 7.13
CA GLY A 42 -7.52 -19.64 8.54
C GLY A 42 -6.33 -19.71 9.50
N ASP A 43 -5.14 -19.33 9.05
CA ASP A 43 -3.91 -19.35 9.86
C ASP A 43 -3.74 -18.02 10.59
N LYS A 44 -4.17 -17.97 11.85
CA LYS A 44 -4.11 -16.75 12.67
C LYS A 44 -2.68 -16.28 12.91
N ALA A 45 -1.74 -17.20 13.13
CA ALA A 45 -0.34 -16.85 13.35
C ALA A 45 0.26 -16.19 12.11
N ALA A 46 0.04 -16.76 10.93
CA ALA A 46 0.49 -16.18 9.67
C ALA A 46 -0.19 -14.83 9.39
N ALA A 47 -1.49 -14.72 9.69
CA ALA A 47 -2.25 -13.49 9.51
C ALA A 47 -1.71 -12.37 10.42
N THR A 48 -1.41 -12.68 11.67
CA THR A 48 -0.83 -11.72 12.63
C THR A 48 0.54 -11.22 12.17
N THR A 49 1.40 -12.14 11.73
CA THR A 49 2.72 -11.80 11.21
C THR A 49 2.61 -10.92 9.94
N ALA A 50 1.72 -11.29 9.01
CA ALA A 50 1.50 -10.54 7.79
C ALA A 50 0.95 -9.14 8.08
N LEU A 51 0.04 -9.01 9.04
CA LEU A 51 -0.54 -7.74 9.46
C LEU A 51 0.54 -6.82 10.05
N ALA A 52 1.41 -7.34 10.90
CA ALA A 52 2.51 -6.59 11.48
C ALA A 52 3.47 -6.09 10.40
N ALA A 53 3.72 -6.88 9.36
CA ALA A 53 4.55 -6.48 8.23
C ALA A 53 3.85 -5.44 7.33
N ALA A 54 2.52 -5.50 7.21
CA ALA A 54 1.75 -4.57 6.38
C ALA A 54 1.62 -3.18 7.01
N GLN A 55 1.63 -3.08 8.33
CA GLN A 55 1.42 -1.80 9.03
C GLN A 55 2.44 -0.73 8.60
N PRO A 56 3.77 -0.96 8.65
CA PRO A 56 4.72 0.06 8.25
C PRO A 56 4.62 0.41 6.75
N GLU A 57 4.21 -0.52 5.91
CA GLU A 57 4.02 -0.26 4.48
C GLU A 57 2.85 0.70 4.24
N LEU A 58 1.74 0.52 4.97
CA LEU A 58 0.60 1.45 4.92
C LEU A 58 1.01 2.84 5.41
N GLN A 59 1.75 2.91 6.51
CA GLN A 59 2.23 4.18 7.05
C GLN A 59 3.19 4.89 6.10
N ARG A 60 4.09 4.16 5.42
CA ARG A 60 4.96 4.72 4.39
C ARG A 60 4.17 5.26 3.22
N GLY A 61 3.12 4.57 2.80
CA GLY A 61 2.23 5.02 1.74
C GLY A 61 1.57 6.35 2.07
N VAL A 62 1.15 6.54 3.31
CA VAL A 62 0.59 7.81 3.80
C VAL A 62 1.68 8.89 3.81
N ALA A 63 2.85 8.60 4.36
CA ALA A 63 3.96 9.54 4.47
C ALA A 63 4.45 10.01 3.10
N LYS A 64 4.42 9.13 2.09
CA LYS A 64 4.84 9.45 0.72
C LYS A 64 3.72 10.01 -0.14
N GLY A 65 2.50 10.14 0.40
CA GLY A 65 1.38 10.76 -0.29
C GLY A 65 0.72 9.89 -1.37
N VAL A 66 1.04 8.60 -1.45
CA VAL A 66 0.41 7.68 -2.41
C VAL A 66 -0.88 7.08 -1.85
N LEU A 67 -1.13 7.25 -0.56
CA LEU A 67 -2.29 6.70 0.12
C LEU A 67 -2.82 7.74 1.10
N HIS A 68 -4.13 8.00 1.08
CA HIS A 68 -4.75 8.92 2.04
C HIS A 68 -4.79 8.26 3.42
N LYS A 69 -4.51 9.05 4.48
CA LYS A 69 -4.43 8.51 5.85
C LYS A 69 -5.73 7.83 6.30
N ASN A 70 -6.88 8.37 5.90
CA ASN A 70 -8.18 7.80 6.26
C ASN A 70 -8.42 6.46 5.57
N THR A 71 -8.01 6.33 4.32
CA THR A 71 -8.07 5.07 3.57
C THR A 71 -7.17 4.02 4.22
N ALA A 72 -5.94 4.40 4.57
CA ALA A 72 -5.00 3.51 5.25
C ALA A 72 -5.52 3.05 6.60
N SER A 73 -6.05 3.98 7.41
CA SER A 73 -6.61 3.68 8.73
C SER A 73 -7.79 2.72 8.63
N ARG A 74 -8.71 2.96 7.70
CA ARG A 74 -9.87 2.07 7.49
C ARG A 74 -9.45 0.69 7.07
N LYS A 75 -8.52 0.59 6.13
CA LYS A 75 -8.02 -0.70 5.64
C LYS A 75 -7.32 -1.46 6.76
N PHE A 76 -6.45 -0.80 7.50
CA PHE A 76 -5.74 -1.41 8.62
C PHE A 76 -6.70 -1.88 9.72
N SER A 77 -7.70 -1.05 10.07
CA SER A 77 -8.72 -1.41 11.05
C SER A 77 -9.51 -2.64 10.64
N ARG A 78 -9.91 -2.72 9.37
CA ARG A 78 -10.65 -3.88 8.84
C ARG A 78 -9.80 -5.15 8.90
N LEU A 79 -8.53 -5.05 8.51
CA LEU A 79 -7.62 -6.19 8.57
C LEU A 79 -7.35 -6.64 10.00
N THR A 80 -7.13 -5.69 10.92
CA THR A 80 -6.92 -5.98 12.34
C THR A 80 -8.13 -6.68 12.93
N LYS A 81 -9.33 -6.19 12.64
CA LYS A 81 -10.57 -6.80 13.13
C LYS A 81 -10.74 -8.22 12.59
N ALA A 82 -10.48 -8.43 11.31
CA ALA A 82 -10.56 -9.75 10.70
C ALA A 82 -9.57 -10.73 11.32
N VAL A 83 -8.34 -10.30 11.58
CA VAL A 83 -7.32 -11.14 12.23
C VAL A 83 -7.73 -11.46 13.67
N THR A 84 -8.24 -10.48 14.41
CA THR A 84 -8.67 -10.65 15.80
C THR A 84 -9.82 -11.65 15.92
N THR A 85 -10.75 -11.63 14.97
CA THR A 85 -11.93 -12.54 14.99
C THR A 85 -11.64 -13.91 14.41
N LEU A 86 -10.47 -14.12 13.83
CA LEU A 86 -10.08 -15.41 13.29
C LEU A 86 -9.84 -16.41 14.44
N ALA A 87 -10.53 -17.52 14.39
CA ALA A 87 -10.46 -18.53 15.43
C ALA A 87 -9.20 -19.40 15.32
#